data_1eccce17ec1660bfa21de21447863213
#
_entry.id   1eccce17ec1660bfa21de21447863213
#
_cell.length_a   1.000
_cell.length_b   1.000
_cell.length_c   1.000
_cell.angle_alpha   90.00
_cell.angle_beta   90.00
_cell.angle_gamma   90.00
#
_symmetry.space_group_name_H-M   'P 1'
#
loop_
_entity.id
_entity.type
_entity.pdbx_description
1 polymer ?
#
loop_
_entity_poly.entity_id
_entity_poly.type
_entity_poly.pdbx_seq_one_letter_code
_entity_poly.pdbx_strand_id
1 'polypeptide(L)'
;EARKVQKQFYLEYGTTLRGLMELHNIDADDFLREVHDIDYSILTPDPALGEAITALPGRKFIFTNGNRSHAESAARQLGILDHFEDVFDIVAADLMPKPNRHPYERFLAMHGVDASESAMFEDLARNLIEPKSLGMRTVLILPRNFEADFIEAWEQDGKDGHHVDHITDDLTAFLRALITV
;
A
#
# COMPACT_ATOMS: atom_id res chain seq x y z
N GLU A 1 -9.09 -24.94 -2.05
CA GLU A 1 -10.43 -24.32 -1.95
C GLU A 1 -10.31 -22.91 -1.33
N ALA A 2 -9.76 -22.74 -0.13
CA ALA A 2 -9.66 -21.45 0.56
C ALA A 2 -8.98 -20.34 -0.27
N ARG A 3 -7.84 -20.65 -0.93
CA ARG A 3 -7.13 -19.71 -1.80
C ARG A 3 -7.97 -19.23 -3.00
N LYS A 4 -8.87 -20.07 -3.54
CA LYS A 4 -9.80 -19.67 -4.60
C LYS A 4 -10.84 -18.67 -4.10
N VAL A 5 -11.39 -18.95 -2.92
CA VAL A 5 -12.38 -18.05 -2.27
C VAL A 5 -11.73 -16.73 -1.91
N GLN A 6 -10.54 -16.76 -1.32
CA GLN A 6 -9.75 -15.56 -1.02
C GLN A 6 -9.55 -14.70 -2.27
N LYS A 7 -9.11 -15.31 -3.36
CA LYS A 7 -8.88 -14.63 -4.64
C LYS A 7 -10.17 -14.06 -5.22
N GLN A 8 -11.26 -14.81 -5.21
CA GLN A 8 -12.57 -14.35 -5.67
C GLN A 8 -13.03 -13.13 -4.87
N PHE A 9 -12.97 -13.19 -3.54
CA PHE A 9 -13.37 -12.06 -2.69
C PHE A 9 -12.49 -10.83 -2.92
N TYR A 10 -11.19 -11.04 -3.11
CA TYR A 10 -10.28 -9.94 -3.42
C TYR A 10 -10.64 -9.23 -4.74
N LEU A 11 -11.00 -9.99 -5.77
CA LEU A 11 -11.41 -9.44 -7.07
C LEU A 11 -12.77 -8.76 -7.04
N GLU A 12 -13.75 -9.36 -6.34
CA GLU A 12 -15.13 -8.89 -6.32
C GLU A 12 -15.36 -7.74 -5.32
N TYR A 13 -14.68 -7.78 -4.17
CA TYR A 13 -14.91 -6.86 -3.04
C TYR A 13 -13.71 -5.95 -2.73
N GLY A 14 -12.60 -6.10 -3.43
CA GLY A 14 -11.37 -5.33 -3.22
C GLY A 14 -10.46 -5.88 -2.11
N THR A 15 -11.02 -6.59 -1.12
CA THR A 15 -10.28 -7.37 -0.11
C THR A 15 -11.03 -8.64 0.26
N THR A 16 -10.28 -9.63 0.75
CA THR A 16 -10.87 -10.86 1.33
C THR A 16 -11.76 -10.52 2.52
N LEU A 17 -11.33 -9.61 3.38
CA LEU A 17 -12.09 -9.15 4.56
C LEU A 17 -13.47 -8.65 4.16
N ARG A 18 -13.55 -7.78 3.16
CA ARG A 18 -14.83 -7.20 2.72
C ARG A 18 -15.80 -8.29 2.26
N GLY A 19 -15.34 -9.24 1.46
CA GLY A 19 -16.16 -10.38 1.03
C GLY A 19 -16.62 -11.25 2.20
N LEU A 20 -15.74 -11.50 3.18
CA LEU A 20 -16.09 -12.27 4.38
C LEU A 20 -17.11 -11.54 5.27
N MET A 21 -17.00 -10.24 5.44
CA MET A 21 -17.97 -9.44 6.20
C MET A 21 -19.36 -9.48 5.55
N GLU A 22 -19.43 -9.26 4.23
CA GLU A 22 -20.71 -9.19 3.51
C GLU A 22 -21.42 -10.54 3.38
N LEU A 23 -20.66 -11.64 3.16
CA LEU A 23 -21.26 -12.94 2.88
C LEU A 23 -21.31 -13.85 4.11
N HIS A 24 -20.42 -13.67 5.08
CA HIS A 24 -20.26 -14.56 6.22
C HIS A 24 -20.38 -13.86 7.58
N ASN A 25 -20.63 -12.54 7.58
CA ASN A 25 -20.78 -11.73 8.79
C ASN A 25 -19.62 -11.90 9.77
N ILE A 26 -18.39 -12.01 9.23
CA ILE A 26 -17.16 -12.13 10.03
C ILE A 26 -16.86 -10.78 10.70
N ASP A 27 -16.43 -10.84 11.96
CA ASP A 27 -15.93 -9.67 12.67
C ASP A 27 -14.60 -9.19 12.09
N ALA A 28 -14.51 -7.90 11.78
CA ALA A 28 -13.33 -7.33 11.12
C ALA A 28 -12.09 -7.33 12.02
N ASP A 29 -12.26 -7.02 13.31
CA ASP A 29 -11.15 -6.91 14.26
C ASP A 29 -10.54 -8.29 14.53
N ASP A 30 -11.38 -9.32 14.68
CA ASP A 30 -10.95 -10.70 14.86
C ASP A 30 -10.19 -11.20 13.63
N PHE A 31 -10.73 -10.97 12.44
CA PHE A 31 -10.06 -11.34 11.19
C PHE A 31 -8.70 -10.64 11.02
N LEU A 32 -8.66 -9.31 11.19
CA LEU A 32 -7.43 -8.53 11.04
C LEU A 32 -6.36 -8.93 12.06
N ARG A 33 -6.76 -9.32 13.27
CA ARG A 33 -5.82 -9.82 14.29
C ARG A 33 -5.19 -11.15 13.86
N GLU A 34 -6.00 -12.11 13.38
CA GLU A 34 -5.53 -13.44 13.01
C GLU A 34 -4.65 -13.44 11.75
N VAL A 35 -5.06 -12.72 10.69
CA VAL A 35 -4.31 -12.74 9.43
C VAL A 35 -2.97 -11.98 9.51
N HIS A 36 -2.79 -11.11 10.50
CA HIS A 36 -1.57 -10.36 10.71
C HIS A 36 -0.71 -10.88 11.88
N ASP A 37 -1.08 -12.02 12.49
CA ASP A 37 -0.22 -12.75 13.42
C ASP A 37 0.80 -13.59 12.64
N ILE A 38 1.78 -12.90 12.10
CA ILE A 38 2.83 -13.47 11.23
C ILE A 38 4.22 -13.15 11.78
N ASP A 39 5.20 -13.94 11.38
CA ASP A 39 6.62 -13.70 11.71
C ASP A 39 7.22 -12.63 10.79
N TYR A 40 7.52 -11.46 11.35
CA TYR A 40 8.17 -10.36 10.64
C TYR A 40 9.70 -10.48 10.59
N SER A 41 10.31 -11.43 11.32
CA SER A 41 11.78 -11.60 11.37
C SER A 41 12.40 -11.98 10.03
N ILE A 42 11.60 -12.41 9.07
CA ILE A 42 12.00 -12.67 7.69
C ILE A 42 12.37 -11.40 6.93
N LEU A 43 11.88 -10.23 7.38
CA LEU A 43 12.24 -8.94 6.79
C LEU A 43 13.62 -8.52 7.32
N THR A 44 14.50 -8.17 6.41
CA THR A 44 15.84 -7.65 6.75
C THR A 44 15.77 -6.13 6.85
N PRO A 45 16.35 -5.52 7.92
CA PRO A 45 16.46 -4.07 8.01
C PRO A 45 17.12 -3.44 6.78
N ASP A 46 16.57 -2.32 6.29
CA ASP A 46 17.06 -1.59 5.11
C ASP A 46 17.45 -0.13 5.49
N PRO A 47 18.64 0.08 6.06
CA PRO A 47 19.09 1.43 6.40
C PRO A 47 19.19 2.37 5.19
N ALA A 48 19.51 1.82 4.01
CA ALA A 48 19.64 2.60 2.79
C ALA A 48 18.29 3.18 2.32
N LEU A 49 17.20 2.42 2.50
CA LEU A 49 15.84 2.89 2.27
C LEU A 49 15.47 3.96 3.32
N GLY A 50 15.78 3.72 4.59
CA GLY A 50 15.53 4.69 5.67
C GLY A 50 16.22 6.04 5.42
N GLU A 51 17.50 6.04 5.03
CA GLU A 51 18.23 7.25 4.64
C GLU A 51 17.56 7.97 3.45
N ALA A 52 17.16 7.23 2.42
CA ALA A 52 16.51 7.80 1.24
C ALA A 52 15.14 8.42 1.59
N ILE A 53 14.33 7.77 2.43
CA ILE A 53 13.05 8.31 2.92
C ILE A 53 13.29 9.59 3.74
N THR A 54 14.30 9.59 4.64
CA THR A 54 14.64 10.76 5.47
C THR A 54 15.02 11.97 4.61
N ALA A 55 15.78 11.75 3.55
CA ALA A 55 16.29 12.82 2.70
C ALA A 55 15.22 13.45 1.80
N LEU A 56 14.09 12.79 1.57
CA LEU A 56 12.97 13.37 0.83
C LEU A 56 12.34 14.52 1.63
N PRO A 57 12.00 15.64 0.98
CA PRO A 57 11.24 16.70 1.62
C PRO A 57 9.79 16.28 1.88
N GLY A 58 9.10 17.04 2.72
CA GLY A 58 7.68 16.86 2.98
C GLY A 58 7.32 15.79 3.99
N ARG A 59 6.03 15.64 4.21
CA ARG A 59 5.41 14.70 5.14
C ARG A 59 5.36 13.31 4.51
N LYS A 60 5.45 12.28 5.31
CA LYS A 60 5.42 10.88 4.86
C LYS A 60 4.40 10.10 5.66
N PHE A 61 3.64 9.27 4.97
CA PHE A 61 2.58 8.47 5.54
C PHE A 61 2.64 7.05 4.99
N ILE A 62 2.20 6.09 5.80
CA ILE A 62 1.89 4.74 5.32
C ILE A 62 0.39 4.69 5.08
N PHE A 63 -0.04 4.25 3.88
CA PHE A 63 -1.42 4.05 3.52
C PHE A 63 -1.65 2.60 3.10
N THR A 64 -2.36 1.82 3.92
CA THR A 64 -2.48 0.37 3.75
C THR A 64 -3.92 -0.13 3.80
N ASN A 65 -4.22 -1.22 3.07
CA ASN A 65 -5.44 -2.00 3.24
C ASN A 65 -5.34 -3.03 4.38
N GLY A 66 -4.17 -3.16 5.00
CA GLY A 66 -3.97 -3.91 6.23
C GLY A 66 -4.32 -3.07 7.46
N ASN A 67 -4.17 -3.66 8.67
CA ASN A 67 -4.33 -2.91 9.90
C ASN A 67 -3.03 -2.19 10.31
N ARG A 68 -3.16 -1.21 11.19
CA ARG A 68 -2.06 -0.39 11.71
C ARG A 68 -0.94 -1.23 12.30
N SER A 69 -1.26 -2.22 13.14
CA SER A 69 -0.26 -3.03 13.82
C SER A 69 0.61 -3.83 12.86
N HIS A 70 0.03 -4.33 11.77
CA HIS A 70 0.76 -5.01 10.69
C HIS A 70 1.75 -4.06 10.01
N ALA A 71 1.26 -2.89 9.56
CA ALA A 71 2.10 -1.91 8.89
C ALA A 71 3.25 -1.40 9.78
N GLU A 72 2.95 -1.10 11.05
CA GLU A 72 3.97 -0.67 12.03
C GLU A 72 4.99 -1.77 12.33
N SER A 73 4.56 -3.04 12.44
CA SER A 73 5.47 -4.16 12.69
C SER A 73 6.42 -4.40 11.53
N ALA A 74 5.91 -4.36 10.29
CA ALA A 74 6.74 -4.47 9.09
C ALA A 74 7.72 -3.28 8.97
N ALA A 75 7.23 -2.05 9.13
CA ALA A 75 8.06 -0.85 9.05
C ALA A 75 9.12 -0.79 10.16
N ARG A 76 8.78 -1.23 11.37
CA ARG A 76 9.73 -1.32 12.50
C ARG A 76 10.82 -2.35 12.22
N GLN A 77 10.46 -3.52 11.69
CA GLN A 77 11.42 -4.56 11.33
C GLN A 77 12.37 -4.10 10.23
N LEU A 78 11.88 -3.33 9.26
CA LEU A 78 12.70 -2.71 8.22
C LEU A 78 13.55 -1.54 8.74
N GLY A 79 13.27 -1.02 9.95
CA GLY A 79 13.96 0.13 10.53
C GLY A 79 13.52 1.48 9.94
N ILE A 80 12.30 1.56 9.38
CA ILE A 80 11.83 2.76 8.67
C ILE A 80 10.61 3.42 9.33
N LEU A 81 10.04 2.85 10.40
CA LEU A 81 8.79 3.34 10.99
C LEU A 81 8.88 4.82 11.42
N ASP A 82 9.97 5.22 12.05
CA ASP A 82 10.15 6.56 12.61
C ASP A 82 10.26 7.67 11.55
N HIS A 83 10.31 7.30 10.27
CA HIS A 83 10.32 8.28 9.16
C HIS A 83 8.91 8.68 8.70
N PHE A 84 7.87 8.01 9.20
CA PHE A 84 6.48 8.27 8.83
C PHE A 84 5.76 9.00 9.97
N GLU A 85 4.94 9.97 9.58
CA GLU A 85 4.15 10.78 10.53
C GLU A 85 2.97 9.99 11.09
N ASP A 86 2.32 9.19 10.24
CA ASP A 86 1.17 8.36 10.63
C ASP A 86 1.01 7.16 9.70
N VAL A 87 0.20 6.21 10.16
CA VAL A 87 -0.28 5.06 9.41
C VAL A 87 -1.79 5.20 9.23
N PHE A 88 -2.22 5.38 7.98
CA PHE A 88 -3.64 5.33 7.61
C PHE A 88 -3.97 3.92 7.14
N ASP A 89 -4.72 3.22 7.95
CA ASP A 89 -5.04 1.81 7.79
C ASP A 89 -6.49 1.57 7.33
N ILE A 90 -6.85 0.30 7.14
CA ILE A 90 -8.19 -0.08 6.69
C ILE A 90 -9.29 0.34 7.68
N VAL A 91 -8.99 0.43 8.98
CA VAL A 91 -9.95 0.87 10.01
C VAL A 91 -10.17 2.38 9.91
N ALA A 92 -9.10 3.16 9.75
CA ALA A 92 -9.18 4.60 9.48
C ALA A 92 -9.92 4.90 8.18
N ALA A 93 -9.92 3.96 7.22
CA ALA A 93 -10.63 4.02 5.94
C ALA A 93 -12.10 3.54 6.01
N ASP A 94 -12.68 3.39 7.20
CA ASP A 94 -14.05 2.88 7.42
C ASP A 94 -14.26 1.46 6.82
N LEU A 95 -13.22 0.62 6.85
CA LEU A 95 -13.17 -0.72 6.23
C LEU A 95 -13.43 -0.70 4.70
N MET A 96 -13.25 0.46 4.08
CA MET A 96 -13.33 0.61 2.63
C MET A 96 -11.92 0.50 2.02
N PRO A 97 -11.61 -0.55 1.25
CA PRO A 97 -10.26 -0.75 0.75
C PRO A 97 -9.93 0.12 -0.49
N LYS A 98 -8.65 0.35 -0.74
CA LYS A 98 -8.16 0.72 -2.07
C LYS A 98 -8.59 -0.39 -3.07
N PRO A 99 -8.98 -0.08 -4.29
CA PRO A 99 -8.90 1.19 -5.02
C PRO A 99 -10.15 2.09 -4.91
N ASN A 100 -11.07 1.87 -3.95
CA ASN A 100 -12.21 2.76 -3.81
C ASN A 100 -11.76 4.21 -3.60
N ARG A 101 -12.53 5.18 -4.10
CA ARG A 101 -12.21 6.61 -3.99
C ARG A 101 -12.26 7.14 -2.56
N HIS A 102 -13.24 6.65 -1.77
CA HIS A 102 -13.49 7.09 -0.40
C HIS A 102 -12.23 7.11 0.51
N PRO A 103 -11.42 6.04 0.62
CA PRO A 103 -10.24 6.06 1.47
C PRO A 103 -9.21 7.13 1.09
N TYR A 104 -9.07 7.45 -0.19
CA TYR A 104 -8.13 8.51 -0.61
C TYR A 104 -8.63 9.89 -0.22
N GLU A 105 -9.91 10.21 -0.46
CA GLU A 105 -10.51 11.49 -0.05
C GLU A 105 -10.47 11.66 1.47
N ARG A 106 -10.75 10.58 2.21
CA ARG A 106 -10.70 10.57 3.66
C ARG A 106 -9.28 10.80 4.19
N PHE A 107 -8.28 10.13 3.61
CA PHE A 107 -6.87 10.33 3.93
C PHE A 107 -6.45 11.79 3.72
N LEU A 108 -6.73 12.35 2.54
CA LEU A 108 -6.40 13.74 2.21
C LEU A 108 -7.03 14.73 3.20
N ALA A 109 -8.33 14.54 3.51
CA ALA A 109 -9.04 15.40 4.45
C ALA A 109 -8.51 15.27 5.89
N MET A 110 -8.26 14.04 6.36
CA MET A 110 -7.82 13.77 7.73
C MET A 110 -6.44 14.38 8.01
N HIS A 111 -5.52 14.27 7.04
CA HIS A 111 -4.14 14.74 7.21
C HIS A 111 -3.89 16.13 6.63
N GLY A 112 -4.90 16.77 6.02
CA GLY A 112 -4.75 18.08 5.38
C GLY A 112 -3.70 18.06 4.27
N VAL A 113 -3.71 17.01 3.44
CA VAL A 113 -2.76 16.80 2.34
C VAL A 113 -3.34 17.32 1.05
N ASP A 114 -2.56 18.10 0.29
CA ASP A 114 -2.90 18.51 -1.06
C ASP A 114 -2.47 17.43 -2.05
N ALA A 115 -3.43 16.86 -2.77
CA ALA A 115 -3.17 15.81 -3.75
C ALA A 115 -2.23 16.28 -4.87
N SER A 116 -2.35 17.54 -5.31
CA SER A 116 -1.53 18.09 -6.41
C SER A 116 -0.04 18.25 -6.04
N GLU A 117 0.27 18.30 -4.74
CA GLU A 117 1.63 18.40 -4.21
C GLU A 117 2.13 17.07 -3.61
N SER A 118 1.44 15.98 -3.92
CA SER A 118 1.68 14.67 -3.30
C SER A 118 2.05 13.60 -4.32
N ALA A 119 2.71 12.54 -3.84
CA ALA A 119 2.99 11.35 -4.62
C ALA A 119 2.48 10.10 -3.90
N MET A 120 1.91 9.16 -4.65
CA MET A 120 1.51 7.85 -4.18
C MET A 120 2.44 6.78 -4.75
N PHE A 121 3.01 5.98 -3.87
CA PHE A 121 3.84 4.82 -4.19
C PHE A 121 3.03 3.56 -3.89
N GLU A 122 2.91 2.64 -4.83
CA GLU A 122 2.06 1.46 -4.75
C GLU A 122 2.62 0.29 -5.57
N ASP A 123 2.33 -0.92 -5.16
CA ASP A 123 2.70 -2.15 -5.87
C ASP A 123 1.62 -2.67 -6.82
N LEU A 124 0.37 -2.20 -6.68
CA LEU A 124 -0.76 -2.55 -7.54
C LEU A 124 -1.19 -1.35 -8.39
N ALA A 125 -1.02 -1.44 -9.70
CA ALA A 125 -1.34 -0.35 -10.63
C ALA A 125 -2.79 0.15 -10.48
N ARG A 126 -3.76 -0.74 -10.22
CA ARG A 126 -5.17 -0.36 -10.01
C ARG A 126 -5.37 0.60 -8.83
N ASN A 127 -4.52 0.52 -7.80
CA ASN A 127 -4.59 1.40 -6.64
C ASN A 127 -4.04 2.80 -6.92
N LEU A 128 -3.42 3.03 -8.10
CA LEU A 128 -2.96 4.33 -8.56
C LEU A 128 -3.99 5.09 -9.41
N ILE A 129 -5.11 4.46 -9.78
CA ILE A 129 -6.16 5.10 -10.61
C ILE A 129 -6.75 6.30 -9.90
N GLU A 130 -7.21 6.13 -8.67
CA GLU A 130 -7.81 7.22 -7.89
C GLU A 130 -6.81 8.30 -7.48
N PRO A 131 -5.61 8.00 -6.96
CA PRO A 131 -4.58 9.02 -6.72
C PRO A 131 -4.30 9.87 -7.95
N LYS A 132 -4.17 9.25 -9.13
CA LYS A 132 -3.97 9.98 -10.38
C LYS A 132 -5.13 10.90 -10.72
N SER A 133 -6.37 10.42 -10.56
CA SER A 133 -7.59 11.22 -10.80
C SER A 133 -7.71 12.42 -9.85
N LEU A 134 -7.16 12.30 -8.64
CA LEU A 134 -7.11 13.34 -7.62
C LEU A 134 -5.96 14.34 -7.83
N GLY A 135 -5.06 14.09 -8.79
CA GLY A 135 -3.96 14.99 -9.14
C GLY A 135 -2.61 14.62 -8.54
N MET A 136 -2.51 13.49 -7.82
CA MET A 136 -1.23 13.02 -7.27
C MET A 136 -0.27 12.56 -8.37
N ARG A 137 1.02 12.63 -8.10
CA ARG A 137 2.02 11.85 -8.84
C ARG A 137 1.94 10.40 -8.42
N THR A 138 2.11 9.49 -9.38
CA THR A 138 1.93 8.06 -9.15
C THR A 138 3.17 7.28 -9.53
N VAL A 139 3.62 6.41 -8.61
CA VAL A 139 4.80 5.57 -8.79
C VAL A 139 4.42 4.13 -8.53
N LEU A 140 4.56 3.29 -9.54
CA LEU A 140 4.38 1.84 -9.43
C LEU A 140 5.70 1.19 -9.03
N ILE A 141 5.69 0.41 -7.97
CA ILE A 141 6.83 -0.35 -7.49
C ILE A 141 6.68 -1.80 -7.95
N LEU A 142 7.58 -2.28 -8.78
CA LEU A 142 7.61 -3.67 -9.24
C LEU A 142 8.56 -4.50 -8.37
N PRO A 143 8.27 -5.77 -8.11
CA PRO A 143 9.20 -6.65 -7.41
C PRO A 143 10.43 -6.96 -8.26
N ARG A 144 11.64 -6.86 -7.67
CA ARG A 144 12.93 -7.10 -8.36
C ARG A 144 13.19 -8.55 -8.73
N ASN A 145 12.81 -9.48 -7.87
CA ASN A 145 13.22 -10.89 -7.95
C ASN A 145 12.07 -11.81 -7.52
N PHE A 146 10.89 -11.59 -8.07
CA PHE A 146 9.80 -12.52 -7.80
C PHE A 146 9.91 -13.73 -8.73
N GLU A 147 9.94 -14.92 -8.15
CA GLU A 147 9.64 -16.13 -8.90
C GLU A 147 8.23 -15.96 -9.49
N ALA A 148 8.11 -16.12 -10.81
CA ALA A 148 6.87 -15.85 -11.55
C ALA A 148 5.62 -16.57 -11.00
N ASP A 149 5.83 -17.62 -10.21
CA ASP A 149 4.77 -18.43 -9.59
C ASP A 149 4.00 -17.71 -8.45
N PHE A 150 4.51 -16.57 -7.95
CA PHE A 150 3.88 -15.81 -6.86
C PHE A 150 3.15 -14.56 -7.32
N ILE A 151 3.37 -14.10 -8.56
CA ILE A 151 2.70 -12.93 -9.13
C ILE A 151 1.50 -13.39 -9.94
N GLU A 152 0.32 -12.99 -9.52
CA GLU A 152 -0.90 -13.25 -10.27
C GLU A 152 -1.01 -12.27 -11.45
N ALA A 153 -1.47 -12.75 -12.62
CA ALA A 153 -1.56 -11.93 -13.83
C ALA A 153 -2.33 -10.61 -13.63
N TRP A 154 -3.39 -10.64 -12.79
CA TRP A 154 -4.21 -9.47 -12.49
C TRP A 154 -3.47 -8.40 -11.63
N GLU A 155 -2.41 -8.77 -10.90
CA GLU A 155 -1.59 -7.81 -10.13
C GLU A 155 -0.75 -6.94 -11.07
N GLN A 156 -0.49 -7.44 -12.28
CA GLN A 156 0.23 -6.73 -13.32
C GLN A 156 -0.69 -5.94 -14.27
N ASP A 157 -2.00 -6.10 -14.13
CA ASP A 157 -2.95 -5.40 -14.98
C ASP A 157 -2.86 -3.89 -14.76
N GLY A 158 -2.79 -3.15 -15.86
CA GLY A 158 -2.79 -1.69 -15.84
C GLY A 158 -1.44 -1.01 -15.60
N LYS A 159 -0.32 -1.76 -15.53
CA LYS A 159 1.02 -1.16 -15.34
C LYS A 159 1.40 -0.15 -16.44
N ASP A 160 0.89 -0.33 -17.65
CA ASP A 160 1.09 0.57 -18.78
C ASP A 160 -0.04 1.63 -18.90
N GLY A 161 -0.88 1.75 -17.87
CA GLY A 161 -2.02 2.68 -17.85
C GLY A 161 -1.60 4.14 -17.67
N HIS A 162 -2.40 5.07 -18.18
CA HIS A 162 -2.19 6.51 -18.04
C HIS A 162 -2.19 7.01 -16.59
N HIS A 163 -2.57 6.17 -15.66
CA HIS A 163 -2.58 6.45 -14.22
C HIS A 163 -1.25 6.13 -13.53
N VAL A 164 -0.23 5.66 -14.26
CA VAL A 164 1.12 5.39 -13.77
C VAL A 164 2.08 6.41 -14.40
N ASP A 165 2.63 7.32 -13.57
CA ASP A 165 3.61 8.31 -14.05
C ASP A 165 5.02 7.75 -14.12
N HIS A 166 5.39 6.91 -13.14
CA HIS A 166 6.71 6.31 -13.02
C HIS A 166 6.62 4.85 -12.61
N ILE A 167 7.60 4.07 -13.02
CA ILE A 167 7.76 2.66 -12.63
C ILE A 167 9.17 2.48 -12.10
N THR A 168 9.32 1.76 -11.00
CA THR A 168 10.62 1.36 -10.45
C THR A 168 10.57 -0.05 -9.88
N ASP A 169 11.68 -0.76 -9.97
CA ASP A 169 11.95 -2.02 -9.25
C ASP A 169 12.98 -1.82 -8.13
N ASP A 170 13.45 -0.57 -7.95
CA ASP A 170 14.38 -0.16 -6.91
C ASP A 170 13.92 1.13 -6.25
N LEU A 171 13.11 1.01 -5.21
CA LEU A 171 12.58 2.17 -4.50
C LEU A 171 13.70 3.04 -3.95
N THR A 172 14.73 2.46 -3.35
CA THR A 172 15.86 3.22 -2.75
C THR A 172 16.60 4.05 -3.79
N ALA A 173 16.94 3.44 -4.93
CA ALA A 173 17.61 4.16 -6.02
C ALA A 173 16.69 5.25 -6.62
N PHE A 174 15.42 4.96 -6.78
CA PHE A 174 14.42 5.92 -7.29
C PHE A 174 14.31 7.15 -6.37
N LEU A 175 14.16 6.94 -5.05
CA LEU A 175 14.07 8.03 -4.08
C LEU A 175 15.34 8.88 -4.05
N ARG A 176 16.53 8.25 -4.11
CA ARG A 176 17.81 8.98 -4.18
C ARG A 176 17.93 9.84 -5.45
N ALA A 177 17.42 9.35 -6.58
CA ALA A 177 17.44 10.12 -7.82
C ALA A 177 16.57 11.40 -7.73
N LEU A 178 15.46 11.37 -6.96
CA LEU A 178 14.60 12.56 -6.75
C LEU A 178 15.27 13.68 -5.95
N ILE A 179 16.28 13.34 -5.13
CA ILE A 179 16.95 14.30 -4.22
C ILE A 179 18.13 14.98 -4.92
N THR A 180 18.65 14.37 -5.99
CA THR A 180 19.87 14.81 -6.69
C THR A 180 19.61 15.85 -7.78
N VAL A 181 18.36 16.31 -7.95
CA VAL A 181 17.95 17.27 -9.00
C VAL A 181 17.96 18.71 -8.50
#